data_72c1ffe3469350587670f5cf82782f60
#
_entry.id   72c1ffe3469350587670f5cf82782f60
#
_cell.length_a   1.000
_cell.length_b   1.000
_cell.length_c   1.000
_cell.angle_alpha   90.00
_cell.angle_beta   90.00
_cell.angle_gamma   90.00
#
_symmetry.space_group_name_H-M   'P 1'
#
loop_
_entity.id
_entity.type
_entity.pdbx_description
1 polymer ?
#
loop_
_entity_poly.entity_id
_entity_poly.type
_entity_poly.pdbx_seq_one_letter_code
_entity_poly.pdbx_strand_id
1 'polypeptide(L)'
;MQLGRTYIYSNFLKATMIFATMLLAVGVALMLAPRTDMSEVAKYTVVGIVWLVALYVVSRRFRTIAEGNAPRPWWRMTAARFLGWAFAIFFAAAGIWIAAGSNLLPSNPLLGIAYLAFGNLFVMSALRPPTCQR
;
A
#
# COMPACT_ATOMS: atom_id res chain seq x y z
N MET A 1 24.07 10.87 0.40
CA MET A 1 23.29 11.00 1.66
C MET A 1 22.59 9.67 1.90
N GLN A 2 23.10 8.80 2.77
CA GLN A 2 22.40 7.56 3.14
C GLN A 2 21.31 7.95 4.16
N LEU A 3 20.09 8.15 3.66
CA LEU A 3 18.92 8.29 4.51
C LEU A 3 18.82 7.07 5.41
N GLY A 4 18.94 7.27 6.72
CA GLY A 4 18.98 6.23 7.73
C GLY A 4 17.89 5.19 7.50
N ARG A 5 18.29 3.96 7.21
CA ARG A 5 17.38 2.82 7.03
C ARG A 5 16.96 2.34 8.40
N THR A 6 15.66 2.40 8.67
CA THR A 6 15.12 1.91 9.93
C THR A 6 14.76 0.43 9.77
N TYR A 7 15.38 -0.43 10.59
CA TYR A 7 15.08 -1.86 10.60
C TYR A 7 13.91 -2.17 11.52
N ILE A 8 12.99 -2.98 11.06
CA ILE A 8 11.87 -3.48 11.84
C ILE A 8 12.13 -4.96 12.14
N TYR A 9 12.05 -5.31 13.44
CA TYR A 9 12.40 -6.66 13.92
C TYR A 9 11.40 -7.75 13.53
N SER A 10 10.16 -7.40 13.13
CA SER A 10 9.17 -8.41 12.78
C SER A 10 8.29 -8.01 11.59
N ASN A 11 7.85 -9.03 10.83
CA ASN A 11 6.86 -8.86 9.75
C ASN A 11 5.52 -8.36 10.30
N PHE A 12 5.18 -8.70 11.55
CA PHE A 12 3.98 -8.23 12.22
C PHE A 12 3.99 -6.72 12.42
N LEU A 13 5.11 -6.17 12.90
CA LEU A 13 5.25 -4.73 13.10
C LEU A 13 5.14 -3.97 11.76
N LYS A 14 5.70 -4.54 10.68
CA LYS A 14 5.57 -3.97 9.34
C LYS A 14 4.11 -3.96 8.86
N ALA A 15 3.38 -5.04 9.07
CA ALA A 15 1.95 -5.13 8.77
C ALA A 15 1.14 -4.11 9.59
N THR A 16 1.43 -3.97 10.88
CA THR A 16 0.78 -3.00 11.77
C THR A 16 1.02 -1.56 11.31
N MET A 17 2.24 -1.22 10.86
CA MET A 17 2.53 0.12 10.32
C MET A 17 1.77 0.41 9.03
N ILE A 18 1.63 -0.59 8.16
CA ILE A 18 0.83 -0.48 6.93
C ILE A 18 -0.65 -0.22 7.30
N PHE A 19 -1.17 -0.95 8.29
CA PHE A 19 -2.54 -0.77 8.77
C PHE A 19 -2.75 0.59 9.44
N ALA A 20 -1.80 1.04 10.24
CA ALA A 20 -1.84 2.37 10.87
C ALA A 20 -1.84 3.51 9.85
N THR A 21 -1.04 3.41 8.78
CA THR A 21 -1.07 4.37 7.67
C THR A 21 -2.41 4.38 6.95
N MET A 22 -3.07 3.24 6.82
CA MET A 22 -4.41 3.15 6.25
C MET A 22 -5.45 3.87 7.13
N LEU A 23 -5.44 3.62 8.43
CA LEU A 23 -6.35 4.28 9.37
C LEU A 23 -6.11 5.80 9.40
N LEU A 24 -4.86 6.23 9.34
CA LEU A 24 -4.51 7.65 9.28
C LEU A 24 -5.07 8.29 8.01
N ALA A 25 -4.93 7.65 6.85
CA ALA A 25 -5.45 8.17 5.58
C ALA A 25 -6.97 8.30 5.59
N VAL A 26 -7.68 7.30 6.14
CA VAL A 26 -9.14 7.35 6.33
C VAL A 26 -9.52 8.48 7.27
N GLY A 27 -8.82 8.65 8.40
CA GLY A 27 -9.05 9.75 9.33
C GLY A 27 -8.86 11.12 8.69
N VAL A 28 -7.80 11.30 7.90
CA VAL A 28 -7.54 12.53 7.15
C VAL A 28 -8.65 12.78 6.12
N ALA A 29 -9.10 11.74 5.40
CA ALA A 29 -10.20 11.85 4.45
C ALA A 29 -11.48 12.34 5.10
N LEU A 30 -11.85 11.75 6.25
CA LEU A 30 -13.04 12.14 7.00
C LEU A 30 -12.96 13.58 7.55
N MET A 31 -11.76 14.04 7.90
CA MET A 31 -11.54 15.41 8.36
C MET A 31 -11.57 16.46 7.24
N LEU A 32 -11.10 16.11 6.05
CA LEU A 32 -11.06 17.01 4.90
C LEU A 32 -12.39 17.08 4.15
N ALA A 33 -13.18 16.00 4.17
CA ALA A 33 -14.44 15.89 3.44
C ALA A 33 -15.39 17.10 3.64
N PRO A 34 -15.65 17.59 4.86
CA PRO A 34 -16.58 18.71 5.07
C PRO A 34 -15.98 20.11 4.77
N ARG A 35 -14.66 20.20 4.51
CA ARG A 35 -13.94 21.49 4.42
C ARG A 35 -13.57 21.93 3.02
N THR A 36 -13.88 21.12 2.01
CA THR A 36 -13.48 21.40 0.63
C THR A 36 -14.67 21.33 -0.30
N ASP A 37 -14.77 22.28 -1.25
CA ASP A 37 -15.79 22.32 -2.30
C ASP A 37 -15.53 21.31 -3.44
N MET A 38 -14.59 20.38 -3.25
CA MET A 38 -14.29 19.35 -4.22
C MET A 38 -15.40 18.30 -4.26
N SER A 39 -15.63 17.72 -5.44
CA SER A 39 -16.54 16.57 -5.57
C SER A 39 -16.08 15.41 -4.69
N GLU A 40 -17.03 14.60 -4.21
CA GLU A 40 -16.71 13.42 -3.37
C GLU A 40 -15.73 12.48 -4.07
N VAL A 41 -15.92 12.23 -5.36
CA VAL A 41 -15.00 11.41 -6.17
C VAL A 41 -13.58 11.98 -6.15
N ALA A 42 -13.42 13.28 -6.30
CA ALA A 42 -12.10 13.93 -6.29
C ALA A 42 -11.43 13.82 -4.91
N LYS A 43 -12.18 14.01 -3.82
CA LYS A 43 -11.66 13.85 -2.44
C LYS A 43 -11.12 12.45 -2.21
N TYR A 44 -11.91 11.42 -2.51
CA TYR A 44 -11.49 10.03 -2.33
C TYR A 44 -10.32 9.65 -3.24
N THR A 45 -10.27 10.20 -4.46
CA THR A 45 -9.14 9.96 -5.37
C THR A 45 -7.85 10.51 -4.80
N VAL A 46 -7.84 11.77 -4.37
CA VAL A 46 -6.65 12.41 -3.80
C VAL A 46 -6.15 11.65 -2.56
N VAL A 47 -7.06 11.38 -1.61
CA VAL A 47 -6.70 10.68 -0.37
C VAL A 47 -6.20 9.26 -0.68
N GLY A 48 -6.84 8.54 -1.59
CA GLY A 48 -6.45 7.19 -1.96
C GLY A 48 -5.07 7.15 -2.63
N ILE A 49 -4.77 8.10 -3.52
CA ILE A 49 -3.44 8.20 -4.16
C ILE A 49 -2.36 8.57 -3.14
N VAL A 50 -2.61 9.57 -2.29
CA VAL A 50 -1.67 9.97 -1.23
C VAL A 50 -1.37 8.77 -0.31
N TRP A 51 -2.40 8.00 0.04
CA TRP A 51 -2.20 6.79 0.84
C TRP A 51 -1.38 5.71 0.11
N LEU A 52 -1.63 5.45 -1.17
CA LEU A 52 -0.84 4.49 -1.95
C LEU A 52 0.64 4.91 -2.04
N VAL A 53 0.91 6.20 -2.22
CA VAL A 53 2.28 6.74 -2.22
C VAL A 53 2.92 6.57 -0.84
N ALA A 54 2.22 6.93 0.24
CA ALA A 54 2.71 6.76 1.60
C ALA A 54 3.01 5.28 1.90
N LEU A 55 2.11 4.38 1.49
CA LEU A 55 2.29 2.94 1.64
C LEU A 55 3.52 2.43 0.88
N TYR A 56 3.72 2.91 -0.35
CA TYR A 56 4.90 2.57 -1.13
C TYR A 56 6.18 3.01 -0.42
N VAL A 57 6.23 4.24 0.05
CA VAL A 57 7.39 4.79 0.79
C VAL A 57 7.64 4.00 2.08
N VAL A 58 6.60 3.76 2.87
CA VAL A 58 6.70 3.00 4.14
C VAL A 58 7.17 1.58 3.88
N SER A 59 6.58 0.87 2.91
CA SER A 59 6.96 -0.51 2.59
C SER A 59 8.42 -0.64 2.12
N ARG A 60 8.96 0.41 1.50
CA ARG A 60 10.35 0.45 1.02
C ARG A 60 11.34 0.92 2.07
N ARG A 61 10.97 1.89 2.89
CA ARG A 61 11.86 2.49 3.90
C ARG A 61 12.06 1.55 5.08
N PHE A 62 10.98 0.90 5.52
CA PHE A 62 11.03 -0.03 6.64
C PHE A 62 11.29 -1.44 6.14
N ARG A 63 12.46 -1.98 6.53
CA ARG A 63 12.90 -3.32 6.16
C ARG A 63 12.93 -4.23 7.38
N THR A 64 12.57 -5.49 7.18
CA THR A 64 12.80 -6.51 8.20
C THR A 64 14.27 -6.96 8.15
N ILE A 65 14.79 -7.48 9.28
CA ILE A 65 16.15 -8.02 9.33
C ILE A 65 16.35 -9.11 8.28
N ALA A 66 15.32 -9.95 8.05
CA ALA A 66 15.35 -10.99 7.04
C ALA A 66 15.45 -10.45 5.58
N GLU A 67 15.11 -9.19 5.35
CA GLU A 67 15.20 -8.56 4.04
C GLU A 67 16.60 -8.04 3.71
N GLY A 68 17.49 -7.93 4.70
CA GLY A 68 18.90 -7.53 4.54
C GLY A 68 19.10 -6.16 3.89
N ASN A 69 20.38 -5.85 3.62
CA ASN A 69 20.81 -4.57 3.04
C ASN A 69 20.90 -4.56 1.50
N ALA A 70 20.65 -5.69 0.83
CA ALA A 70 20.79 -5.78 -0.61
C ALA A 70 19.90 -4.75 -1.36
N PRO A 71 20.36 -4.19 -2.48
CA PRO A 71 19.53 -3.31 -3.30
C PRO A 71 18.26 -4.04 -3.73
N ARG A 72 17.12 -3.37 -3.56
CA ARG A 72 15.80 -3.96 -3.82
C ARG A 72 15.22 -3.31 -5.08
N PRO A 73 14.76 -4.11 -6.04
CA PRO A 73 14.08 -3.57 -7.21
C PRO A 73 12.81 -2.81 -6.79
N TRP A 74 12.41 -1.82 -7.59
CA TRP A 74 11.33 -0.89 -7.28
C TRP A 74 9.96 -1.57 -7.06
N TRP A 75 9.72 -2.68 -7.73
CA TRP A 75 8.47 -3.45 -7.65
C TRP A 75 8.38 -4.35 -6.40
N ARG A 76 9.49 -4.57 -5.68
CA ARG A 76 9.50 -5.51 -4.56
C ARG A 76 9.05 -4.85 -3.27
N MET A 77 7.84 -5.18 -2.81
CA MET A 77 7.20 -4.60 -1.62
C MET A 77 7.51 -5.36 -0.33
N THR A 78 7.59 -6.68 -0.38
CA THR A 78 7.82 -7.54 0.79
C THR A 78 8.68 -8.75 0.44
N ALA A 79 9.41 -9.28 1.42
CA ALA A 79 10.14 -10.54 1.28
C ALA A 79 9.28 -11.75 1.68
N ALA A 80 8.26 -11.55 2.53
CA ALA A 80 7.39 -12.61 3.00
C ALA A 80 6.32 -12.93 1.94
N ARG A 81 6.36 -14.14 1.38
CA ARG A 81 5.40 -14.60 0.36
C ARG A 81 3.95 -14.49 0.84
N PHE A 82 3.69 -14.94 2.07
CA PHE A 82 2.35 -14.89 2.65
C PHE A 82 1.80 -13.46 2.69
N LEU A 83 2.59 -12.50 3.18
CA LEU A 83 2.19 -11.09 3.21
C LEU A 83 1.99 -10.52 1.81
N GLY A 84 2.81 -10.94 0.84
CA GLY A 84 2.64 -10.56 -0.57
C GLY A 84 1.27 -10.99 -1.11
N TRP A 85 0.88 -12.23 -0.91
CA TRP A 85 -0.43 -12.73 -1.33
C TRP A 85 -1.58 -12.10 -0.56
N ALA A 86 -1.48 -11.96 0.76
CA ALA A 86 -2.52 -11.34 1.58
C ALA A 86 -2.81 -9.89 1.13
N PHE A 87 -1.78 -9.09 0.93
CA PHE A 87 -1.95 -7.72 0.43
C PHE A 87 -2.41 -7.67 -1.04
N ALA A 88 -1.95 -8.58 -1.89
CA ALA A 88 -2.42 -8.67 -3.27
C ALA A 88 -3.93 -8.91 -3.34
N ILE A 89 -4.44 -9.87 -2.56
CA ILE A 89 -5.88 -10.17 -2.48
C ILE A 89 -6.64 -8.97 -1.91
N PHE A 90 -6.13 -8.36 -0.85
CA PHE A 90 -6.75 -7.18 -0.25
C PHE A 90 -6.87 -6.03 -1.26
N PHE A 91 -5.79 -5.68 -1.96
CA PHE A 91 -5.79 -4.61 -2.94
C PHE A 91 -6.63 -4.93 -4.17
N ALA A 92 -6.69 -6.20 -4.60
CA ALA A 92 -7.55 -6.63 -5.69
C ALA A 92 -9.03 -6.47 -5.31
N ALA A 93 -9.44 -6.97 -4.15
CA ALA A 93 -10.81 -6.85 -3.66
C ALA A 93 -11.23 -5.39 -3.46
N ALA A 94 -10.37 -4.59 -2.82
CA ALA A 94 -10.60 -3.15 -2.61
C ALA A 94 -10.68 -2.40 -3.94
N GLY A 95 -9.80 -2.70 -4.90
CA GLY A 95 -9.80 -2.07 -6.22
C GLY A 95 -11.06 -2.36 -7.00
N ILE A 96 -11.55 -3.59 -7.01
CA ILE A 96 -12.81 -3.97 -7.65
C ILE A 96 -13.98 -3.26 -6.96
N TRP A 97 -14.02 -3.25 -5.64
CA TRP A 97 -15.09 -2.59 -4.89
C TRP A 97 -15.13 -1.09 -5.14
N ILE A 98 -13.98 -0.42 -5.12
CA ILE A 98 -13.87 1.02 -5.40
C ILE A 98 -14.28 1.33 -6.84
N ALA A 99 -13.89 0.49 -7.81
CA ALA A 99 -14.25 0.67 -9.21
C ALA A 99 -15.77 0.51 -9.44
N ALA A 100 -16.37 -0.50 -8.83
CA ALA A 100 -17.80 -0.78 -8.95
C ALA A 100 -18.67 0.26 -8.22
N GLY A 101 -18.14 0.82 -7.12
CA GLY A 101 -18.91 1.67 -6.21
C GLY A 101 -19.85 0.88 -5.30
N SER A 102 -20.41 1.57 -4.33
CA SER A 102 -21.39 1.01 -3.38
C SER A 102 -22.30 2.13 -2.86
N ASN A 103 -23.28 1.76 -2.04
CA ASN A 103 -24.14 2.75 -1.38
C ASN A 103 -23.37 3.70 -0.44
N LEU A 104 -22.16 3.33 -0.04
CA LEU A 104 -21.31 4.11 0.87
C LEU A 104 -20.25 4.93 0.13
N LEU A 105 -19.87 4.51 -1.09
CA LEU A 105 -18.81 5.14 -1.87
C LEU A 105 -19.21 5.27 -3.32
N PRO A 106 -19.07 6.45 -3.94
CA PRO A 106 -19.30 6.61 -5.37
C PRO A 106 -18.29 5.75 -6.16
N SER A 107 -18.71 5.25 -7.32
CA SER A 107 -17.82 4.50 -8.21
C SER A 107 -16.63 5.36 -8.65
N ASN A 108 -15.44 4.80 -8.54
CA ASN A 108 -14.21 5.48 -8.90
C ASN A 108 -13.26 4.52 -9.66
N PRO A 109 -13.49 4.33 -10.97
CA PRO A 109 -12.70 3.40 -11.78
C PRO A 109 -11.20 3.73 -11.78
N LEU A 110 -10.83 5.02 -11.80
CA LEU A 110 -9.44 5.45 -11.81
C LEU A 110 -8.71 5.01 -10.54
N LEU A 111 -9.31 5.26 -9.38
CA LEU A 111 -8.75 4.82 -8.11
C LEU A 111 -8.75 3.29 -8.00
N GLY A 112 -9.79 2.62 -8.47
CA GLY A 112 -9.85 1.16 -8.53
C GLY A 112 -8.70 0.56 -9.34
N ILE A 113 -8.41 1.11 -10.52
CA ILE A 113 -7.27 0.69 -11.35
C ILE A 113 -5.94 0.92 -10.60
N ALA A 114 -5.77 2.05 -9.92
CA ALA A 114 -4.57 2.31 -9.13
C ALA A 114 -4.36 1.27 -8.02
N TYR A 115 -5.42 0.86 -7.32
CA TYR A 115 -5.38 -0.21 -6.32
C TYR A 115 -5.01 -1.57 -6.92
N LEU A 116 -5.59 -1.93 -8.07
CA LEU A 116 -5.25 -3.16 -8.79
C LEU A 116 -3.79 -3.17 -9.24
N ALA A 117 -3.30 -2.06 -9.79
CA ALA A 117 -1.89 -1.93 -10.17
C ALA A 117 -0.97 -2.08 -8.97
N PHE A 118 -1.33 -1.47 -7.83
CA PHE A 118 -0.58 -1.59 -6.59
C PHE A 118 -0.59 -3.02 -6.04
N GLY A 119 -1.74 -3.69 -6.08
CA GLY A 119 -1.88 -5.11 -5.72
C GLY A 119 -0.97 -6.00 -6.55
N ASN A 120 -0.83 -5.71 -7.84
CA ASN A 120 0.06 -6.46 -8.74
C ASN A 120 1.55 -6.39 -8.31
N LEU A 121 2.00 -5.29 -7.71
CA LEU A 121 3.35 -5.21 -7.14
C LEU A 121 3.55 -6.23 -6.00
N PHE A 122 2.51 -6.46 -5.20
CA PHE A 122 2.55 -7.49 -4.15
C PHE A 122 2.54 -8.90 -4.72
N VAL A 123 1.78 -9.16 -5.80
CA VAL A 123 1.84 -10.44 -6.54
C VAL A 123 3.25 -10.69 -7.04
N MET A 124 3.85 -9.73 -7.72
CA MET A 124 5.22 -9.85 -8.21
C MET A 124 6.22 -10.10 -7.07
N SER A 125 6.03 -9.45 -5.92
CA SER A 125 6.84 -9.68 -4.72
C SER A 125 6.71 -11.09 -4.16
N ALA A 126 5.50 -11.68 -4.24
CA ALA A 126 5.22 -13.03 -3.75
C ALA A 126 5.75 -14.12 -4.68
N LEU A 127 5.67 -13.89 -6.00
CA LEU A 127 6.09 -14.89 -7.01
C LEU A 127 7.61 -15.01 -7.14
N ARG A 128 8.36 -13.93 -6.87
CA ARG A 128 9.83 -13.93 -7.00
C ARG A 128 10.48 -13.96 -5.62
N PRO A 129 10.82 -15.15 -5.10
CA PRO A 129 11.51 -15.27 -3.82
C PRO A 129 12.86 -14.54 -3.84
N PRO A 130 13.40 -14.18 -2.67
CA PRO A 130 14.74 -13.66 -2.60
C PRO A 130 15.69 -14.69 -3.21
N THR A 131 16.43 -14.30 -4.22
CA THR A 131 17.60 -15.08 -4.63
C THR A 131 18.52 -15.11 -3.42
N CYS A 132 18.71 -16.28 -2.83
CA CYS A 132 19.78 -16.49 -1.87
C CYS A 132 21.08 -16.13 -2.61
N GLN A 133 21.62 -14.94 -2.33
CA GLN A 133 23.02 -14.69 -2.61
C GLN A 133 23.79 -15.56 -1.61
N ARG A 134 24.30 -16.70 -2.10
CA ARG A 134 25.38 -17.43 -1.45
C ARG A 134 26.64 -16.56 -1.38
#